data_f1ca39efe7a3785021cbbff224490483
#
_entry.id   f1ca39efe7a3785021cbbff224490483
#
_cell.length_a   1.000
_cell.length_b   1.000
_cell.length_c   1.000
_cell.angle_alpha   90.00
_cell.angle_beta   90.00
_cell.angle_gamma   90.00
#
_symmetry.space_group_name_H-M   'P 1'
#
loop_
_entity.id
_entity.type
_entity.pdbx_description
1 polymer ?
#
loop_
_entity_poly.entity_id
_entity_poly.type
_entity_poly.pdbx_seq_one_letter_code
_entity_poly.pdbx_strand_id
1 'polypeptide(L)'
;DYLDSMRKMRSEPADKFIVAHFGVYDEILPLVDMEARFFAERMLDLLDLIDQPTDPKKLTSDICRTYHITATKLSDVSYFESSSLSYLNYLRGLGYLEAYVEDNSIHYRRTPTSYARKEAKRESVLPKTGQFR
;
A
#
# COMPACT_ATOMS: atom_id res chain seq x y z
N ASP A 1 11.98 -1.68 1.39
CA ASP A 1 10.60 -1.83 0.92
C ASP A 1 10.35 -0.97 -0.32
N TYR A 2 9.11 -0.95 -0.85
CA TYR A 2 8.73 -0.21 -2.06
C TYR A 2 9.05 1.29 -1.96
N LEU A 3 8.70 1.94 -0.86
CA LEU A 3 8.99 3.36 -0.64
C LEU A 3 10.47 3.65 -0.48
N ASP A 4 11.25 2.72 0.08
CA ASP A 4 12.71 2.87 0.16
C ASP A 4 13.35 2.77 -1.24
N SER A 5 12.83 1.91 -2.09
CA SER A 5 13.24 1.85 -3.50
C SER A 5 12.95 3.16 -4.23
N MET A 6 11.78 3.75 -4.00
CA MET A 6 11.44 5.06 -4.56
C MET A 6 12.37 6.18 -4.04
N ARG A 7 12.70 6.17 -2.73
CA ARG A 7 13.68 7.12 -2.17
C ARG A 7 15.04 7.00 -2.85
N LYS A 8 15.52 5.77 -3.08
CA LYS A 8 16.78 5.55 -3.80
C LYS A 8 16.73 6.10 -5.22
N MET A 9 15.67 5.84 -5.97
CA MET A 9 15.52 6.36 -7.32
C MET A 9 15.62 7.89 -7.40
N ARG A 10 15.20 8.63 -6.36
CA ARG A 10 15.31 10.09 -6.30
C ARG A 10 16.74 10.60 -6.30
N SER A 11 17.67 9.82 -5.77
CA SER A 11 19.08 10.20 -5.58
C SER A 11 20.02 9.59 -6.64
N GLU A 12 19.51 8.75 -7.51
CA GLU A 12 20.33 8.11 -8.54
C GLU A 12 20.70 9.13 -9.62
N PRO A 13 22.01 9.34 -9.89
CA PRO A 13 22.47 10.20 -10.96
C PRO A 13 22.28 9.48 -12.30
N ALA A 14 21.33 9.94 -13.09
CA ALA A 14 21.11 9.42 -14.43
C ALA A 14 20.59 10.52 -15.35
N ASP A 15 21.03 10.50 -16.60
CA ASP A 15 20.56 11.44 -17.62
C ASP A 15 19.20 11.03 -18.20
N LYS A 16 18.88 9.73 -18.10
CA LYS A 16 17.61 9.15 -18.59
C LYS A 16 17.17 7.98 -17.73
N PHE A 17 15.87 7.86 -17.58
CA PHE A 17 15.21 6.80 -16.83
C PHE A 17 14.30 5.98 -17.76
N ILE A 18 14.50 4.68 -17.80
CA ILE A 18 13.62 3.76 -18.53
C ILE A 18 12.68 3.12 -17.52
N VAL A 19 11.41 3.46 -17.59
CA VAL A 19 10.38 2.96 -16.67
C VAL A 19 9.51 1.94 -17.41
N ALA A 20 9.52 0.70 -16.93
CA ALA A 20 8.75 -0.38 -17.53
C ALA A 20 7.26 0.01 -17.65
N HIS A 21 6.69 -0.20 -18.82
CA HIS A 21 5.31 0.13 -19.20
C HIS A 21 4.98 1.63 -19.35
N PHE A 22 5.89 2.55 -18.96
CA PHE A 22 5.62 3.99 -18.99
C PHE A 22 6.51 4.76 -19.98
N GLY A 23 7.70 4.26 -20.33
CA GLY A 23 8.58 4.86 -21.34
C GLY A 23 9.90 5.40 -20.80
N VAL A 24 10.43 6.40 -21.51
CA VAL A 24 11.73 7.03 -21.21
C VAL A 24 11.49 8.45 -20.72
N TYR A 25 12.13 8.82 -19.61
CA TYR A 25 12.00 10.11 -18.97
C TYR A 25 13.37 10.77 -18.77
N ASP A 26 13.43 12.07 -18.93
CA ASP A 26 14.62 12.87 -18.60
C ASP A 26 14.64 13.22 -17.10
N GLU A 27 13.46 13.26 -16.46
CA GLU A 27 13.29 13.49 -15.03
C GLU A 27 12.39 12.41 -14.41
N ILE A 28 12.85 11.77 -13.34
CA ILE A 28 12.10 10.71 -12.65
C ILE A 28 11.28 11.25 -11.46
N LEU A 29 11.63 12.42 -10.91
CA LEU A 29 11.05 12.92 -9.66
C LEU A 29 9.54 13.09 -9.71
N PRO A 30 8.93 13.69 -10.76
CA PRO A 30 7.48 13.82 -10.82
C PRO A 30 6.74 12.48 -10.81
N LEU A 31 7.30 11.48 -11.48
CA LEU A 31 6.73 10.13 -11.51
C LEU A 31 6.85 9.45 -10.14
N VAL A 32 8.00 9.53 -9.51
CA VAL A 32 8.22 8.97 -8.16
C VAL A 32 7.27 9.62 -7.13
N ASP A 33 7.06 10.93 -7.21
CA ASP A 33 6.15 11.63 -6.29
C ASP A 33 4.69 11.24 -6.53
N MET A 34 4.28 11.11 -7.79
CA MET A 34 2.96 10.63 -8.16
C MET A 34 2.71 9.22 -7.62
N GLU A 35 3.62 8.30 -7.85
CA GLU A 35 3.51 6.91 -7.39
C GLU A 35 3.51 6.80 -5.86
N ALA A 36 4.35 7.57 -5.17
CA ALA A 36 4.39 7.58 -3.72
C ALA A 36 3.06 8.07 -3.12
N ARG A 37 2.45 9.10 -3.71
CA ARG A 37 1.12 9.60 -3.31
C ARG A 37 0.04 8.55 -3.57
N PHE A 38 0.01 8.00 -4.78
CA PHE A 38 -0.94 6.95 -5.15
C PHE A 38 -0.87 5.77 -4.18
N PHE A 39 0.35 5.31 -3.84
CA PHE A 39 0.55 4.24 -2.88
C PHE A 39 0.00 4.62 -1.49
N ALA A 40 0.31 5.83 -1.00
CA ALA A 40 -0.15 6.28 0.31
C ALA A 40 -1.68 6.41 0.38
N GLU A 41 -2.32 6.96 -0.64
CA GLU A 41 -3.78 7.04 -0.75
C GLU A 41 -4.41 5.66 -0.79
N ARG A 42 -3.86 4.74 -1.58
CA ARG A 42 -4.31 3.35 -1.64
C ARG A 42 -4.23 2.67 -0.26
N MET A 43 -3.17 2.91 0.51
CA MET A 43 -3.04 2.33 1.86
C MET A 43 -4.12 2.84 2.81
N LEU A 44 -4.52 4.10 2.70
CA LEU A 44 -5.61 4.65 3.49
C LEU A 44 -6.97 4.05 3.09
N ASP A 45 -7.22 3.95 1.78
CA ASP A 45 -8.45 3.34 1.27
C ASP A 45 -8.57 1.88 1.75
N LEU A 46 -7.45 1.13 1.72
CA LEU A 46 -7.43 -0.24 2.22
C LEU A 46 -7.63 -0.32 3.74
N LEU A 47 -7.08 0.62 4.49
CA LEU A 47 -7.34 0.69 5.93
C LEU A 47 -8.82 0.95 6.20
N ASP A 48 -9.49 1.74 5.38
CA ASP A 48 -10.93 2.01 5.52
C ASP A 48 -11.80 0.79 5.20
N LEU A 49 -11.32 -0.19 4.45
CA LEU A 49 -12.01 -1.48 4.23
C LEU A 49 -11.91 -2.43 5.44
N ILE A 50 -10.99 -2.18 6.37
CA ILE A 50 -10.74 -3.09 7.51
C ILE A 50 -11.56 -2.61 8.73
N ASP A 51 -12.87 -2.82 8.70
CA ASP A 51 -13.76 -2.48 9.84
C ASP A 51 -13.82 -3.60 10.89
N GLN A 52 -13.50 -4.83 10.51
CA GLN A 52 -13.48 -6.03 11.35
C GLN A 52 -12.16 -6.76 11.19
N PRO A 53 -11.80 -7.69 12.08
CA PRO A 53 -10.64 -8.54 11.90
C PRO A 53 -10.63 -9.18 10.51
N THR A 54 -9.48 -9.16 9.87
CA THR A 54 -9.28 -9.61 8.49
C THR A 54 -8.03 -10.46 8.35
N ASP A 55 -7.95 -11.17 7.25
CA ASP A 55 -6.78 -11.91 6.79
C ASP A 55 -6.52 -11.56 5.30
N PRO A 56 -5.40 -12.01 4.70
CA PRO A 56 -5.09 -11.67 3.31
C PRO A 56 -6.19 -12.09 2.32
N LYS A 57 -6.83 -13.24 2.53
CA LYS A 57 -7.87 -13.76 1.65
C LYS A 57 -9.15 -12.93 1.74
N LYS A 58 -9.57 -12.59 2.96
CA LYS A 58 -10.72 -11.74 3.19
C LYS A 58 -10.50 -10.34 2.62
N LEU A 59 -9.34 -9.73 2.88
CA LEU A 59 -8.99 -8.42 2.32
C LEU A 59 -8.98 -8.46 0.79
N THR A 60 -8.43 -9.51 0.16
CA THR A 60 -8.49 -9.70 -1.29
C THR A 60 -9.92 -9.68 -1.81
N SER A 61 -10.82 -10.42 -1.15
CA SER A 61 -12.24 -10.45 -1.53
C SER A 61 -12.90 -9.07 -1.40
N ASP A 62 -12.60 -8.35 -0.33
CA ASP A 62 -13.12 -7.00 -0.08
C ASP A 62 -12.60 -6.00 -1.13
N ILE A 63 -11.33 -6.06 -1.48
CA ILE A 63 -10.72 -5.26 -2.56
C ILE A 63 -11.40 -5.56 -3.90
N CYS A 64 -11.47 -6.83 -4.28
CA CYS A 64 -12.08 -7.23 -5.56
C CYS A 64 -13.53 -6.76 -5.67
N ARG A 65 -14.30 -6.87 -4.60
CA ARG A 65 -15.69 -6.41 -4.56
C ARG A 65 -15.78 -4.89 -4.69
N THR A 66 -14.96 -4.15 -3.93
CA THR A 66 -15.02 -2.68 -3.88
C THR A 66 -14.58 -2.03 -5.19
N TYR A 67 -13.59 -2.60 -5.83
CA TYR A 67 -13.04 -2.06 -7.09
C TYR A 67 -13.54 -2.78 -8.35
N HIS A 68 -14.54 -3.66 -8.21
CA HIS A 68 -15.13 -4.42 -9.32
C HIS A 68 -14.09 -5.23 -10.12
N ILE A 69 -13.10 -5.79 -9.42
CA ILE A 69 -12.04 -6.61 -10.01
C ILE A 69 -12.51 -8.06 -10.03
N THR A 70 -12.39 -8.71 -11.19
CA THR A 70 -12.68 -10.15 -11.33
C THR A 70 -11.38 -10.91 -11.60
N ALA A 71 -11.00 -11.78 -10.67
CA ALA A 71 -9.92 -12.74 -10.90
C ALA A 71 -10.44 -13.88 -11.78
N THR A 72 -9.79 -14.12 -12.92
CA THR A 72 -10.21 -15.15 -13.89
C THR A 72 -9.27 -16.34 -13.95
N LYS A 73 -8.08 -16.21 -13.34
CA LYS A 73 -7.02 -17.22 -13.31
C LYS A 73 -6.52 -17.44 -11.89
N LEU A 74 -5.99 -18.62 -11.64
CA LEU A 74 -5.37 -18.94 -10.36
C LEU A 74 -4.21 -17.97 -10.02
N SER A 75 -3.43 -17.59 -11.04
CA SER A 75 -2.36 -16.60 -10.88
C SER A 75 -2.85 -15.24 -10.39
N ASP A 76 -4.04 -14.82 -10.83
CA ASP A 76 -4.61 -13.53 -10.42
C ASP A 76 -4.95 -13.58 -8.91
N VAL A 77 -5.57 -14.68 -8.47
CA VAL A 77 -5.89 -14.88 -7.04
C VAL A 77 -4.64 -14.86 -6.19
N SER A 78 -3.61 -15.64 -6.57
CA SER A 78 -2.34 -15.70 -5.85
C SER A 78 -1.65 -14.34 -5.79
N TYR A 79 -1.66 -13.59 -6.89
CA TYR A 79 -1.10 -12.24 -6.95
C TYR A 79 -1.83 -11.29 -5.99
N PHE A 80 -3.16 -11.29 -6.01
CA PHE A 80 -3.95 -10.40 -5.15
C PHE A 80 -3.81 -10.77 -3.66
N GLU A 81 -3.76 -12.05 -3.31
CA GLU A 81 -3.54 -12.48 -1.93
C GLU A 81 -2.14 -12.08 -1.43
N SER A 82 -1.11 -12.24 -2.25
CA SER A 82 0.25 -11.79 -1.93
C SER A 82 0.33 -10.28 -1.75
N SER A 83 -0.37 -9.53 -2.60
CA SER A 83 -0.47 -8.07 -2.49
C SER A 83 -1.18 -7.65 -1.21
N SER A 84 -2.31 -8.31 -0.88
CA SER A 84 -3.06 -8.06 0.35
C SER A 84 -2.23 -8.32 1.60
N LEU A 85 -1.46 -9.41 1.62
CA LEU A 85 -0.53 -9.70 2.71
C LEU A 85 0.54 -8.60 2.85
N SER A 86 1.07 -8.13 1.73
CA SER A 86 2.06 -7.04 1.72
C SER A 86 1.48 -5.74 2.28
N TYR A 87 0.25 -5.39 1.91
CA TYR A 87 -0.46 -4.23 2.44
C TYR A 87 -0.73 -4.34 3.94
N LEU A 88 -1.22 -5.49 4.41
CA LEU A 88 -1.46 -5.73 5.83
C LEU A 88 -0.17 -5.60 6.66
N ASN A 89 0.93 -6.16 6.18
CA ASN A 89 2.22 -6.03 6.84
C ASN A 89 2.75 -4.61 6.83
N TYR A 90 2.54 -3.86 5.76
CA TYR A 90 2.91 -2.45 5.69
C TYR A 90 2.12 -1.61 6.71
N LEU A 91 0.79 -1.75 6.75
CA LEU A 91 -0.07 -1.06 7.70
C LEU A 91 0.25 -1.45 9.16
N ARG A 92 0.63 -2.71 9.40
CA ARG A 92 1.13 -3.16 10.69
C ARG A 92 2.45 -2.46 11.05
N GLY A 93 3.39 -2.35 10.12
CA GLY A 93 4.65 -1.65 10.31
C GLY A 93 4.47 -0.18 10.67
N LEU A 94 3.38 0.45 10.21
CA LEU A 94 2.98 1.81 10.58
C LEU A 94 2.24 1.90 11.94
N GLY A 95 1.98 0.77 12.59
CA GLY A 95 1.22 0.72 13.85
C GLY A 95 -0.30 0.88 13.70
N TYR A 96 -0.85 0.80 12.48
CA TYR A 96 -2.30 0.88 12.26
C TYR A 96 -3.02 -0.43 12.44
N LEU A 97 -2.31 -1.52 12.24
CA LEU A 97 -2.81 -2.87 12.47
C LEU A 97 -1.93 -3.59 13.47
N GLU A 98 -2.52 -4.49 14.21
CA GLU A 98 -1.82 -5.54 14.94
C GLU A 98 -2.19 -6.90 14.36
N ALA A 99 -1.22 -7.83 14.39
CA ALA A 99 -1.42 -9.20 13.94
C ALA A 99 -1.54 -10.12 15.15
N TYR A 100 -2.41 -11.13 15.04
CA TYR A 100 -2.57 -12.19 16.02
C TYR A 100 -2.85 -13.52 15.33
N VAL A 101 -2.76 -14.61 16.07
CA VAL A 101 -3.02 -15.96 15.56
C VAL A 101 -4.36 -16.46 16.11
N GLU A 102 -5.22 -16.92 15.23
CA GLU A 102 -6.49 -17.55 15.53
C GLU A 102 -6.71 -18.70 14.53
N ASP A 103 -7.15 -19.86 14.99
CA ASP A 103 -7.41 -21.05 14.16
C ASP A 103 -6.26 -21.39 13.20
N ASN A 104 -5.01 -21.36 13.67
CA ASN A 104 -3.78 -21.59 12.90
C ASN A 104 -3.58 -20.64 11.72
N SER A 105 -4.24 -19.48 11.72
CA SER A 105 -4.14 -18.45 10.70
C SER A 105 -3.73 -17.11 11.30
N ILE A 106 -3.07 -16.28 10.50
CA ILE A 106 -2.71 -14.91 10.90
C ILE A 106 -3.87 -13.99 10.55
N HIS A 107 -4.35 -13.28 11.55
CA HIS A 107 -5.37 -12.25 11.42
C HIS A 107 -4.82 -10.89 11.79
N TYR A 108 -5.46 -9.85 11.27
CA TYR A 108 -5.10 -8.46 11.48
C TYR A 108 -6.33 -7.69 11.95
N ARG A 109 -6.14 -6.78 12.92
CA ARG A 109 -7.19 -5.87 13.37
C ARG A 109 -6.64 -4.47 13.57
N ARG A 110 -7.51 -3.48 13.51
CA ARG A 110 -7.15 -2.08 13.71
C ARG A 110 -6.68 -1.84 15.14
N THR A 111 -5.65 -1.01 15.28
CA THR A 111 -5.21 -0.49 16.57
C THR A 111 -6.00 0.77 16.95
N PRO A 112 -6.02 1.19 18.23
CA PRO A 112 -6.60 2.48 18.63
C PRO A 112 -6.03 3.65 17.83
N THR A 113 -4.73 3.62 17.50
CA THR A 113 -4.07 4.64 16.68
C THR A 113 -4.71 4.78 15.30
N SER A 114 -5.13 3.67 14.68
CA SER A 114 -5.76 3.70 13.37
C SER A 114 -7.17 4.32 13.41
N TYR A 115 -7.89 4.16 14.50
CA TYR A 115 -9.21 4.79 14.69
C TYR A 115 -9.09 6.30 14.91
N ALA A 116 -8.16 6.74 15.76
CA ALA A 116 -7.90 8.16 15.99
C ALA A 116 -7.49 8.89 14.70
N ARG A 117 -6.89 8.17 13.75
CA ARG A 117 -6.45 8.73 12.47
C ARG A 117 -7.57 8.84 11.44
N LYS A 118 -8.63 8.05 11.52
CA LYS A 118 -9.84 8.25 10.68
C LYS A 118 -10.41 9.66 10.88
N GLU A 119 -10.19 10.25 12.06
CA GLU A 119 -10.59 11.62 12.41
C GLU A 119 -9.53 12.67 12.04
N ALA A 120 -8.24 12.31 12.09
CA ALA A 120 -7.12 13.19 11.74
C ALA A 120 -6.77 13.02 10.26
N LYS A 121 -7.36 13.86 9.43
CA LYS A 121 -7.15 14.05 7.98
C LYS A 121 -5.99 13.29 7.30
N ARG A 122 -6.25 12.79 6.10
CA ARG A 122 -5.38 12.18 5.06
C ARG A 122 -3.97 12.81 4.89
N GLU A 123 -3.76 14.00 5.43
CA GLU A 123 -2.52 14.79 5.29
C GLU A 123 -1.26 14.16 5.92
N SER A 124 -1.41 13.23 6.85
CA SER A 124 -0.26 12.71 7.63
C SER A 124 0.35 11.42 7.08
N VAL A 125 -0.27 10.74 6.13
CA VAL A 125 0.31 9.56 5.42
C VAL A 125 0.96 9.98 4.11
N LEU A 126 0.50 11.07 3.54
CA LEU A 126 1.18 11.66 2.40
C LEU A 126 2.59 12.06 2.86
N PRO A 127 3.64 11.61 2.20
CA PRO A 127 4.96 12.15 2.44
C PRO A 127 4.83 13.66 2.24
N LYS A 128 5.10 14.43 3.30
CA LYS A 128 5.13 15.89 3.17
C LYS A 128 6.09 16.21 2.04
N THR A 129 5.62 16.98 1.08
CA THR A 129 6.46 17.51 0.00
C THR A 129 7.71 18.08 0.65
N GLY A 130 8.87 17.44 0.48
CA GLY A 130 10.12 17.83 1.14
C GLY A 130 10.71 16.83 2.15
N GLN A 131 9.97 15.81 2.61
CA GLN A 131 10.53 14.78 3.51
C GLN A 131 11.30 13.68 2.77
N PHE A 132 11.36 13.75 1.47
CA PHE A 132 12.24 12.94 0.63
C PHE A 132 13.56 13.68 0.30
N ARG A 133 14.05 14.51 1.20
CA ARG A 133 15.40 15.06 1.11
C ARG A 133 16.43 14.05 1.57
#